data_3a1ff3b8ed486ec0360af59781ae5e78
#
_entry.id   3a1ff3b8ed486ec0360af59781ae5e78
#
_cell.length_a   1.000
_cell.length_b   1.000
_cell.length_c   1.000
_cell.angle_alpha   90.00
_cell.angle_beta   90.00
_cell.angle_gamma   90.00
#
_symmetry.space_group_name_H-M   'P 1'
#
loop_
_entity.id
_entity.type
_entity.pdbx_description
1 polymer ?
#
loop_
_entity_poly.entity_id
_entity_poly.type
_entity_poly.pdbx_seq_one_letter_code
_entity_poly.pdbx_strand_id
1 'polypeptide(L)'
;MSDLIATRAHRLINLEVKRYHPNMNNEKISKHLSQLADLLEFTGANSFRLRAYRNGSRIIKELPESIESMIEANQDLTKLDGIGKGVAEKCHELVSSGRLKQLDEILETVPKAVLDLLNVPKLGPKKCAALFNELGIQSLDQLKAACEAQQVRLLSGFGAKTEEAILQGIAIAVLANERILWAHADKIAKELETHMSSCSAIRQSEFAGSYRRGKETVGDLDLLVDSDDSQTVMDHFGKYEEITSVIVRGETKMSVRLENEFQVDLRVVPQESFGAALQYFTGSKDHNVLIRGRAKQMGLKVNEWGVFELNDSEERRVAGQSELEVYELLDLPYFPPEIREARRELDWAEKSELPHLIELADIQGDLHMHTTATDGKASIEEMAEAAKAIGLNYIAITDHSQRVSMANGLTPDRLLEQWKKIDQINANRADDFVILKGIECDILEAGGMDLPDEVLAQGDFIIASVHYGQNQPRQQITDRIIGAIENPHVSMIAHPTGRLLNKREAYDVDIDAVFQAAKANHKMVELNANPVRLDLNDIHLLAAKTHGIPVVINTDAHRTLGLSNMRYGIKQARRGCLSAADVANTLPLTEFLKALHR
;
A
#
# COMPACT_ATOMS: atom_id res chain seq x y z
N MET A 1 53.94 2.24 -32.46
CA MET A 1 52.87 3.06 -31.86
C MET A 1 51.50 2.86 -32.49
N SER A 2 51.42 2.22 -33.65
CA SER A 2 50.14 1.88 -34.35
C SER A 2 49.46 0.58 -33.85
N ASP A 3 50.21 -0.36 -33.27
CA ASP A 3 49.66 -1.65 -32.87
C ASP A 3 49.03 -1.68 -31.44
N LEU A 4 49.29 -0.66 -30.61
CA LEU A 4 48.68 -0.55 -29.28
C LEU A 4 47.30 0.12 -29.30
N ILE A 5 46.95 0.83 -30.37
CA ILE A 5 45.65 1.51 -30.53
C ILE A 5 44.60 0.52 -31.09
N ALA A 6 45.03 -0.39 -31.97
CA ALA A 6 44.13 -1.42 -32.53
C ALA A 6 43.67 -2.47 -31.50
N THR A 7 44.51 -2.81 -30.52
CA THR A 7 44.18 -3.81 -29.49
C THR A 7 43.26 -3.26 -28.39
N ARG A 8 43.19 -1.96 -28.21
CA ARG A 8 42.25 -1.31 -27.27
C ARG A 8 40.87 -1.09 -27.87
N ALA A 9 40.79 -0.87 -29.20
CA ALA A 9 39.52 -0.72 -29.91
C ALA A 9 38.77 -2.06 -30.06
N HIS A 10 39.47 -3.21 -30.15
CA HIS A 10 38.84 -4.53 -30.26
C HIS A 10 38.34 -5.10 -28.90
N ARG A 11 38.76 -4.54 -27.75
CA ARG A 11 38.22 -4.91 -26.42
C ARG A 11 36.99 -4.12 -26.00
N LEU A 12 36.63 -3.05 -26.75
CA LEU A 12 35.43 -2.23 -26.46
C LEU A 12 34.22 -2.58 -27.34
N ILE A 13 34.32 -3.56 -28.23
CA ILE A 13 33.25 -3.89 -29.20
C ILE A 13 32.48 -5.16 -28.81
N ASN A 14 32.85 -5.88 -27.74
CA ASN A 14 32.12 -7.05 -27.25
C ASN A 14 31.55 -6.89 -25.82
N LEU A 15 31.17 -5.69 -25.44
CA LEU A 15 30.09 -5.51 -24.48
C LEU A 15 28.78 -5.60 -25.29
N GLU A 16 28.23 -6.79 -25.45
CA GLU A 16 26.80 -6.92 -25.71
C GLU A 16 26.11 -6.09 -24.63
N VAL A 17 25.70 -4.88 -25.01
CA VAL A 17 24.75 -4.10 -24.23
C VAL A 17 23.49 -4.95 -24.20
N LYS A 18 23.35 -5.78 -23.14
CA LYS A 18 22.06 -6.40 -22.83
C LYS A 18 21.08 -5.24 -22.76
N ARG A 19 20.26 -5.08 -23.79
CA ARG A 19 19.15 -4.14 -23.79
C ARG A 19 18.16 -4.67 -22.77
N TYR A 20 18.27 -4.21 -21.51
CA TYR A 20 17.20 -4.38 -20.55
C TYR A 20 16.00 -3.58 -21.06
N HIS A 21 14.84 -4.19 -21.04
CA HIS A 21 13.59 -3.46 -21.30
C HIS A 21 13.33 -2.59 -20.06
N PRO A 22 13.33 -1.24 -20.20
CA PRO A 22 13.09 -0.37 -19.08
C PRO A 22 11.69 -0.65 -18.50
N ASN A 23 11.60 -0.73 -17.17
CA ASN A 23 10.34 -0.67 -16.43
C ASN A 23 9.72 -2.00 -15.96
N MET A 24 10.52 -2.93 -15.42
CA MET A 24 10.00 -4.18 -14.86
C MET A 24 10.13 -4.20 -13.33
N ASN A 25 9.36 -3.34 -12.63
CA ASN A 25 9.32 -3.31 -11.17
C ASN A 25 8.67 -4.58 -10.58
N ASN A 26 8.87 -4.79 -9.26
CA ASN A 26 8.36 -5.97 -8.56
C ASN A 26 6.84 -6.17 -8.71
N GLU A 27 6.06 -5.09 -8.76
CA GLU A 27 4.61 -5.16 -8.95
C GLU A 27 4.23 -5.73 -10.32
N LYS A 28 4.90 -5.27 -11.39
CA LYS A 28 4.69 -5.77 -12.74
C LYS A 28 5.13 -7.23 -12.88
N ILE A 29 6.29 -7.59 -12.33
CA ILE A 29 6.78 -8.99 -12.31
C ILE A 29 5.77 -9.88 -11.58
N SER A 30 5.33 -9.47 -10.41
CA SER A 30 4.31 -10.16 -9.61
C SER A 30 3.02 -10.36 -10.40
N LYS A 31 2.51 -9.31 -11.04
CA LYS A 31 1.29 -9.35 -11.86
C LYS A 31 1.40 -10.33 -13.03
N HIS A 32 2.52 -10.32 -13.76
CA HIS A 32 2.75 -11.27 -14.87
C HIS A 32 2.82 -12.72 -14.41
N LEU A 33 3.49 -12.98 -13.27
CA LEU A 33 3.57 -14.34 -12.69
C LEU A 33 2.20 -14.83 -12.22
N SER A 34 1.38 -13.96 -11.60
CA SER A 34 0.02 -14.29 -11.19
C SER A 34 -0.87 -14.61 -12.41
N GLN A 35 -0.85 -13.75 -13.42
CA GLN A 35 -1.58 -13.98 -14.68
C GLN A 35 -1.16 -15.27 -15.36
N LEU A 36 0.15 -15.56 -15.40
CA LEU A 36 0.67 -16.82 -15.94
C LEU A 36 0.13 -18.02 -15.15
N ALA A 37 0.11 -17.95 -13.82
CA ALA A 37 -0.42 -19.02 -12.98
C ALA A 37 -1.92 -19.24 -13.24
N ASP A 38 -2.71 -18.18 -13.34
CA ASP A 38 -4.16 -18.26 -13.56
C ASP A 38 -4.49 -18.84 -14.94
N LEU A 39 -3.81 -18.40 -16.00
CA LEU A 39 -3.98 -18.93 -17.34
C LEU A 39 -3.46 -20.38 -17.48
N LEU A 40 -2.39 -20.73 -16.78
CA LEU A 40 -1.92 -22.12 -16.72
C LEU A 40 -2.93 -23.04 -16.01
N GLU A 41 -3.58 -22.56 -14.95
CA GLU A 41 -4.66 -23.33 -14.32
C GLU A 41 -5.89 -23.44 -15.22
N PHE A 42 -6.23 -22.37 -15.91
CA PHE A 42 -7.28 -22.35 -16.93
C PHE A 42 -7.04 -23.41 -18.02
N THR A 43 -5.79 -23.55 -18.50
CA THR A 43 -5.40 -24.55 -19.51
C THR A 43 -5.12 -25.94 -18.93
N GLY A 44 -5.31 -26.18 -17.63
CA GLY A 44 -5.19 -27.49 -17.01
C GLY A 44 -3.75 -27.92 -16.65
N ALA A 45 -2.84 -26.99 -16.49
CA ALA A 45 -1.44 -27.29 -16.14
C ALA A 45 -1.26 -27.88 -14.73
N ASN A 46 -0.08 -28.48 -14.49
CA ASN A 46 0.28 -29.14 -13.23
C ASN A 46 0.24 -28.19 -12.01
N SER A 47 -0.45 -28.61 -10.95
CA SER A 47 -0.68 -27.85 -9.71
C SER A 47 0.59 -27.42 -8.95
N PHE A 48 1.70 -28.13 -9.07
CA PHE A 48 2.98 -27.75 -8.45
C PHE A 48 3.56 -26.48 -9.07
N ARG A 49 3.48 -26.39 -10.40
CA ARG A 49 3.98 -25.24 -11.16
C ARG A 49 3.15 -24.00 -10.87
N LEU A 50 1.83 -24.15 -10.77
CA LEU A 50 0.91 -23.08 -10.41
C LEU A 50 1.23 -22.49 -9.04
N ARG A 51 1.45 -23.38 -8.04
CA ARG A 51 1.80 -22.96 -6.68
C ARG A 51 3.12 -22.21 -6.63
N ALA A 52 4.13 -22.65 -7.39
CA ALA A 52 5.42 -21.99 -7.45
C ALA A 52 5.29 -20.55 -8.00
N TYR A 53 4.54 -20.36 -9.09
CA TYR A 53 4.34 -19.02 -9.66
C TYR A 53 3.50 -18.11 -8.77
N ARG A 54 2.44 -18.62 -8.13
CA ARG A 54 1.64 -17.84 -7.17
C ARG A 54 2.45 -17.42 -5.93
N ASN A 55 3.23 -18.35 -5.40
CA ASN A 55 4.10 -18.06 -4.26
C ASN A 55 5.19 -17.05 -4.65
N GLY A 56 5.87 -17.26 -5.80
CA GLY A 56 6.86 -16.33 -6.33
C GLY A 56 6.27 -14.93 -6.59
N SER A 57 5.08 -14.85 -7.17
CA SER A 57 4.35 -13.58 -7.37
C SER A 57 4.14 -12.84 -6.04
N ARG A 58 3.67 -13.54 -5.00
CA ARG A 58 3.47 -12.95 -3.67
C ARG A 58 4.78 -12.46 -3.06
N ILE A 59 5.81 -13.29 -3.03
CA ILE A 59 7.12 -12.95 -2.45
C ILE A 59 7.69 -11.72 -3.15
N ILE A 60 7.70 -11.71 -4.48
CA ILE A 60 8.27 -10.60 -5.26
C ILE A 60 7.50 -9.31 -5.02
N LYS A 61 6.17 -9.37 -4.88
CA LYS A 61 5.34 -8.20 -4.58
C LYS A 61 5.69 -7.56 -3.23
N GLU A 62 6.05 -8.39 -2.24
CA GLU A 62 6.34 -7.96 -0.88
C GLU A 62 7.85 -7.73 -0.64
N LEU A 63 8.69 -7.94 -1.66
CA LEU A 63 10.14 -7.78 -1.56
C LEU A 63 10.51 -6.29 -1.56
N PRO A 64 11.25 -5.79 -0.54
CA PRO A 64 11.68 -4.40 -0.47
C PRO A 64 12.69 -4.02 -1.54
N GLU A 65 13.55 -4.98 -1.94
CA GLU A 65 14.58 -4.80 -2.95
C GLU A 65 14.03 -5.12 -4.35
N SER A 66 14.45 -4.36 -5.36
CA SER A 66 14.00 -4.58 -6.74
C SER A 66 14.62 -5.85 -7.33
N ILE A 67 13.80 -6.75 -7.88
CA ILE A 67 14.26 -7.92 -8.64
C ILE A 67 15.14 -7.49 -9.82
N GLU A 68 14.83 -6.38 -10.46
CA GLU A 68 15.63 -5.84 -11.58
C GLU A 68 17.02 -5.45 -11.08
N SER A 69 17.13 -4.69 -9.99
CA SER A 69 18.41 -4.31 -9.38
C SER A 69 19.23 -5.54 -8.93
N MET A 70 18.58 -6.56 -8.35
CA MET A 70 19.23 -7.81 -7.98
C MET A 70 19.80 -8.54 -9.20
N ILE A 71 19.08 -8.58 -10.32
CA ILE A 71 19.52 -9.20 -11.58
C ILE A 71 20.68 -8.41 -12.17
N GLU A 72 20.66 -7.09 -12.18
CA GLU A 72 21.75 -6.23 -12.64
C GLU A 72 23.02 -6.42 -11.80
N ALA A 73 22.86 -6.58 -10.49
CA ALA A 73 23.94 -6.91 -9.57
C ALA A 73 24.42 -8.37 -9.67
N ASN A 74 23.88 -9.18 -10.61
CA ASN A 74 24.14 -10.61 -10.78
C ASN A 74 23.89 -11.44 -9.49
N GLN A 75 22.94 -11.07 -8.67
CA GLN A 75 22.54 -11.84 -7.50
C GLN A 75 21.77 -13.08 -7.93
N ASP A 76 21.97 -14.17 -7.17
CA ASP A 76 21.26 -15.44 -7.39
C ASP A 76 19.88 -15.38 -6.73
N LEU A 77 18.83 -15.14 -7.52
CA LEU A 77 17.45 -15.05 -7.05
C LEU A 77 16.95 -16.33 -6.37
N THR A 78 17.57 -17.49 -6.63
CA THR A 78 17.16 -18.76 -5.99
C THR A 78 17.54 -18.82 -4.51
N LYS A 79 18.32 -17.88 -4.01
CA LYS A 79 18.64 -17.72 -2.58
C LYS A 79 17.54 -17.02 -1.80
N LEU A 80 16.60 -16.39 -2.50
CA LEU A 80 15.40 -15.84 -1.87
C LEU A 80 14.47 -16.98 -1.49
N ASP A 81 14.05 -17.02 -0.23
CA ASP A 81 13.15 -18.06 0.24
C ASP A 81 11.85 -18.07 -0.57
N GLY A 82 11.48 -19.26 -1.04
CA GLY A 82 10.31 -19.48 -1.89
C GLY A 82 10.45 -19.07 -3.37
N ILE A 83 11.61 -18.61 -3.82
CA ILE A 83 11.92 -18.37 -5.23
C ILE A 83 12.74 -19.53 -5.79
N GLY A 84 12.06 -20.49 -6.42
CA GLY A 84 12.72 -21.59 -7.10
C GLY A 84 13.24 -21.22 -8.50
N LYS A 85 14.06 -22.09 -9.09
CA LYS A 85 14.71 -21.90 -10.40
C LYS A 85 13.72 -21.45 -11.50
N GLY A 86 12.53 -22.07 -11.60
CA GLY A 86 11.55 -21.71 -12.62
C GLY A 86 10.94 -20.31 -12.46
N VAL A 87 10.84 -19.79 -11.23
CA VAL A 87 10.41 -18.41 -10.97
C VAL A 87 11.54 -17.45 -11.29
N ALA A 88 12.77 -17.75 -10.85
CA ALA A 88 13.96 -16.96 -11.17
C ALA A 88 14.17 -16.79 -12.68
N GLU A 89 14.03 -17.87 -13.46
CA GLU A 89 14.10 -17.83 -14.93
C GLU A 89 13.05 -16.89 -15.53
N LYS A 90 11.81 -16.88 -14.98
CA LYS A 90 10.74 -15.98 -15.43
C LYS A 90 11.01 -14.51 -15.05
N CYS A 91 11.64 -14.27 -13.91
CA CYS A 91 12.09 -12.92 -13.54
C CYS A 91 13.17 -12.41 -14.51
N HIS A 92 14.16 -13.22 -14.82
CA HIS A 92 15.16 -12.89 -15.82
C HIS A 92 14.55 -12.64 -17.22
N GLU A 93 13.59 -13.47 -17.63
CA GLU A 93 12.87 -13.31 -18.89
C GLU A 93 12.12 -11.97 -18.95
N LEU A 94 11.39 -11.61 -17.88
CA LEU A 94 10.65 -10.34 -17.77
C LEU A 94 11.58 -9.13 -17.79
N VAL A 95 12.63 -9.14 -16.98
CA VAL A 95 13.58 -8.02 -16.90
C VAL A 95 14.33 -7.83 -18.23
N SER A 96 14.68 -8.92 -18.93
CA SER A 96 15.42 -8.83 -20.19
C SER A 96 14.56 -8.51 -21.41
N SER A 97 13.30 -8.93 -21.45
CA SER A 97 12.43 -8.85 -22.64
C SER A 97 11.15 -8.04 -22.44
N GLY A 98 10.79 -7.71 -21.19
CA GLY A 98 9.53 -7.07 -20.84
C GLY A 98 8.31 -7.97 -20.97
N ARG A 99 8.47 -9.25 -21.31
CA ARG A 99 7.37 -10.19 -21.62
C ARG A 99 7.68 -11.59 -21.13
N LEU A 100 6.62 -12.40 -20.99
CA LEU A 100 6.73 -13.84 -20.79
C LEU A 100 6.27 -14.56 -22.04
N LYS A 101 7.18 -15.19 -22.77
CA LYS A 101 6.86 -15.95 -23.98
C LYS A 101 5.71 -16.95 -23.74
N GLN A 102 5.75 -17.66 -22.63
CA GLN A 102 4.70 -18.63 -22.28
C GLN A 102 3.33 -17.97 -22.04
N LEU A 103 3.29 -16.76 -21.48
CA LEU A 103 2.06 -16.00 -21.30
C LEU A 103 1.50 -15.56 -22.66
N ASP A 104 2.37 -15.05 -23.55
CA ASP A 104 2.02 -14.64 -24.90
C ASP A 104 1.47 -15.83 -25.71
N GLU A 105 2.12 -17.00 -25.68
CA GLU A 105 1.67 -18.23 -26.34
C GLU A 105 0.26 -18.68 -25.88
N ILE A 106 -0.04 -18.55 -24.57
CA ILE A 106 -1.39 -18.87 -24.06
C ILE A 106 -2.41 -17.84 -24.56
N LEU A 107 -2.05 -16.55 -24.56
CA LEU A 107 -2.93 -15.47 -25.01
C LEU A 107 -3.21 -15.47 -26.53
N GLU A 108 -2.45 -16.22 -27.33
CA GLU A 108 -2.80 -16.48 -28.75
C GLU A 108 -4.07 -17.35 -28.88
N THR A 109 -4.35 -18.20 -27.90
CA THR A 109 -5.48 -19.15 -27.92
C THR A 109 -6.59 -18.80 -26.93
N VAL A 110 -6.27 -18.04 -25.88
CA VAL A 110 -7.21 -17.62 -24.82
C VAL A 110 -7.35 -16.10 -24.85
N PRO A 111 -8.55 -15.56 -25.12
CA PRO A 111 -8.76 -14.11 -25.12
C PRO A 111 -8.41 -13.48 -23.77
N LYS A 112 -7.73 -12.33 -23.79
CA LYS A 112 -7.34 -11.59 -22.58
C LYS A 112 -8.52 -11.29 -21.66
N ALA A 113 -9.71 -11.08 -22.22
CA ALA A 113 -10.95 -10.83 -21.48
C ALA A 113 -11.35 -12.00 -20.54
N VAL A 114 -10.83 -13.21 -20.76
CA VAL A 114 -11.02 -14.34 -19.81
C VAL A 114 -10.41 -14.05 -18.45
N LEU A 115 -9.38 -13.20 -18.35
CA LEU A 115 -8.80 -12.77 -17.08
C LEU A 115 -9.82 -12.00 -16.21
N ASP A 116 -10.76 -11.28 -16.84
CA ASP A 116 -11.80 -10.56 -16.10
C ASP A 116 -12.83 -11.53 -15.49
N LEU A 117 -13.08 -12.66 -16.14
CA LEU A 117 -13.92 -13.73 -15.58
C LEU A 117 -13.33 -14.35 -14.31
N LEU A 118 -11.99 -14.40 -14.21
CA LEU A 118 -11.29 -14.92 -13.03
C LEU A 118 -11.44 -14.03 -11.79
N ASN A 119 -11.83 -12.77 -11.97
CA ASN A 119 -12.12 -11.84 -10.89
C ASN A 119 -13.52 -12.06 -10.27
N VAL A 120 -14.39 -12.85 -10.90
CA VAL A 120 -15.73 -13.13 -10.37
C VAL A 120 -15.63 -14.05 -9.15
N PRO A 121 -16.14 -13.66 -7.97
CA PRO A 121 -16.15 -14.48 -6.76
C PRO A 121 -16.72 -15.89 -7.01
N LYS A 122 -16.06 -16.90 -6.49
CA LYS A 122 -16.39 -18.34 -6.64
C LYS A 122 -16.26 -18.90 -8.06
N LEU A 123 -15.80 -18.10 -9.02
CA LEU A 123 -15.50 -18.53 -10.37
C LEU A 123 -13.99 -18.71 -10.53
N GLY A 124 -13.44 -19.83 -10.07
CA GLY A 124 -12.02 -20.15 -10.22
C GLY A 124 -11.66 -20.57 -11.65
N PRO A 125 -10.33 -20.64 -12.00
CA PRO A 125 -9.85 -20.89 -13.36
C PRO A 125 -10.46 -22.13 -14.03
N LYS A 126 -10.67 -23.23 -13.30
CA LYS A 126 -11.30 -24.44 -13.84
C LYS A 126 -12.75 -24.21 -14.27
N LYS A 127 -13.51 -23.44 -13.49
CA LYS A 127 -14.89 -23.10 -13.84
C LYS A 127 -14.93 -22.12 -15.01
N CYS A 128 -14.00 -21.15 -15.06
CA CYS A 128 -13.84 -20.26 -16.21
C CYS A 128 -13.52 -21.06 -17.48
N ALA A 129 -12.65 -22.07 -17.41
CA ALA A 129 -12.32 -22.94 -18.52
C ALA A 129 -13.56 -23.72 -19.04
N ALA A 130 -14.39 -24.25 -18.13
CA ALA A 130 -15.63 -24.91 -18.51
C ALA A 130 -16.61 -23.96 -19.24
N LEU A 131 -16.81 -22.74 -18.69
CA LEU A 131 -17.66 -21.72 -19.33
C LEU A 131 -17.15 -21.30 -20.71
N PHE A 132 -15.86 -21.15 -20.87
CA PHE A 132 -15.21 -20.82 -22.12
C PHE A 132 -15.37 -21.96 -23.15
N ASN A 133 -15.03 -23.19 -22.74
CA ASN A 133 -15.01 -24.36 -23.66
C ASN A 133 -16.42 -24.85 -24.04
N GLU A 134 -17.37 -24.82 -23.09
CA GLU A 134 -18.69 -25.41 -23.29
C GLU A 134 -19.76 -24.40 -23.77
N LEU A 135 -19.65 -23.13 -23.35
CA LEU A 135 -20.61 -22.07 -23.72
C LEU A 135 -19.99 -20.94 -24.56
N GLY A 136 -18.67 -20.98 -24.83
CA GLY A 136 -17.97 -19.92 -25.58
C GLY A 136 -17.91 -18.56 -24.88
N ILE A 137 -18.09 -18.53 -23.57
CA ILE A 137 -18.14 -17.28 -22.77
C ILE A 137 -16.75 -16.70 -22.66
N GLN A 138 -16.57 -15.45 -23.12
CA GLN A 138 -15.29 -14.73 -23.17
C GLN A 138 -15.30 -13.39 -22.43
N SER A 139 -16.47 -12.92 -21.94
CA SER A 139 -16.60 -11.65 -21.25
C SER A 139 -17.62 -11.71 -20.11
N LEU A 140 -17.56 -10.74 -19.18
CA LEU A 140 -18.52 -10.62 -18.08
C LEU A 140 -19.96 -10.43 -18.58
N ASP A 141 -20.16 -9.67 -19.68
CA ASP A 141 -21.48 -9.46 -20.26
C ASP A 141 -22.07 -10.75 -20.83
N GLN A 142 -21.25 -11.56 -21.53
CA GLN A 142 -21.67 -12.86 -22.02
C GLN A 142 -21.99 -13.83 -20.88
N LEU A 143 -21.18 -13.80 -19.80
CA LEU A 143 -21.43 -14.61 -18.61
C LEU A 143 -22.75 -14.20 -17.94
N LYS A 144 -23.02 -12.91 -17.80
CA LYS A 144 -24.26 -12.37 -17.26
C LYS A 144 -25.46 -12.84 -18.07
N ALA A 145 -25.43 -12.68 -19.40
CA ALA A 145 -26.49 -13.11 -20.31
C ALA A 145 -26.74 -14.63 -20.22
N ALA A 146 -25.68 -15.44 -20.11
CA ALA A 146 -25.81 -16.90 -19.98
C ALA A 146 -26.40 -17.31 -18.63
N CYS A 147 -26.08 -16.61 -17.53
CA CYS A 147 -26.71 -16.84 -16.23
C CYS A 147 -28.19 -16.44 -16.24
N GLU A 148 -28.53 -15.28 -16.81
CA GLU A 148 -29.92 -14.81 -16.94
C GLU A 148 -30.77 -15.78 -17.80
N ALA A 149 -30.13 -16.36 -18.82
CA ALA A 149 -30.75 -17.40 -19.67
C ALA A 149 -30.75 -18.80 -19.02
N GLN A 150 -30.26 -18.93 -17.77
CA GLN A 150 -30.20 -20.20 -17.03
C GLN A 150 -29.37 -21.31 -17.71
N GLN A 151 -28.42 -20.95 -18.55
CA GLN A 151 -27.57 -21.89 -19.30
C GLN A 151 -26.41 -22.43 -18.45
N VAL A 152 -25.86 -21.61 -17.53
CA VAL A 152 -24.71 -21.97 -16.71
C VAL A 152 -25.03 -23.11 -15.77
N ARG A 153 -26.24 -23.16 -15.19
CA ARG A 153 -26.68 -24.22 -14.27
C ARG A 153 -26.75 -25.61 -14.90
N LEU A 154 -26.76 -25.70 -16.25
CA LEU A 154 -26.81 -26.95 -16.98
C LEU A 154 -25.44 -27.62 -17.14
N LEU A 155 -24.36 -26.87 -16.87
CA LEU A 155 -23.01 -27.39 -16.93
C LEU A 155 -22.67 -28.28 -15.73
N SER A 156 -21.85 -29.29 -15.98
CA SER A 156 -21.35 -30.16 -14.89
C SER A 156 -20.55 -29.36 -13.85
N GLY A 157 -20.90 -29.50 -12.57
CA GLY A 157 -20.27 -28.74 -11.47
C GLY A 157 -20.83 -27.32 -11.26
N PHE A 158 -21.89 -26.94 -12.01
CA PHE A 158 -22.64 -25.71 -11.81
C PHE A 158 -24.08 -26.06 -11.44
N GLY A 159 -24.63 -25.67 -10.40
CA GLY A 159 -26.05 -25.83 -10.08
C GLY A 159 -26.71 -24.44 -10.00
N ALA A 160 -28.03 -24.41 -9.82
CA ALA A 160 -28.78 -23.16 -9.73
C ALA A 160 -28.20 -22.19 -8.67
N LYS A 161 -27.81 -22.70 -7.49
CA LYS A 161 -27.14 -21.90 -6.44
C LYS A 161 -25.77 -21.35 -6.89
N THR A 162 -25.05 -22.09 -7.72
CA THR A 162 -23.74 -21.63 -8.24
C THR A 162 -23.94 -20.54 -9.29
N GLU A 163 -24.90 -20.71 -10.19
CA GLU A 163 -25.24 -19.73 -11.22
C GLU A 163 -25.75 -18.42 -10.60
N GLU A 164 -26.62 -18.49 -9.60
CA GLU A 164 -27.09 -17.33 -8.86
C GLU A 164 -25.93 -16.62 -8.15
N ALA A 165 -25.02 -17.37 -7.50
CA ALA A 165 -23.83 -16.82 -6.88
C ALA A 165 -22.83 -16.20 -7.88
N ILE A 166 -22.76 -16.73 -9.10
CA ILE A 166 -21.96 -16.14 -10.20
C ILE A 166 -22.62 -14.85 -10.67
N LEU A 167 -23.94 -14.81 -10.86
CA LEU A 167 -24.66 -13.62 -11.29
C LEU A 167 -24.48 -12.46 -10.28
N GLN A 168 -24.60 -12.78 -8.98
CA GLN A 168 -24.26 -11.82 -7.90
C GLN A 168 -22.77 -11.46 -7.94
N GLY A 169 -21.89 -12.43 -8.19
CA GLY A 169 -20.45 -12.24 -8.29
C GLY A 169 -20.01 -11.35 -9.47
N ILE A 170 -20.73 -11.36 -10.58
CA ILE A 170 -20.48 -10.46 -11.73
C ILE A 170 -20.70 -9.00 -11.31
N ALA A 171 -21.80 -8.70 -10.62
CA ALA A 171 -22.05 -7.37 -10.11
C ALA A 171 -20.91 -6.94 -9.16
N ILE A 172 -20.46 -7.86 -8.30
CA ILE A 172 -19.32 -7.64 -7.40
C ILE A 172 -18.02 -7.44 -8.19
N ALA A 173 -17.75 -8.23 -9.24
CA ALA A 173 -16.51 -8.13 -10.02
C ALA A 173 -16.43 -6.84 -10.85
N VAL A 174 -17.55 -6.36 -11.38
CA VAL A 174 -17.64 -5.07 -12.08
C VAL A 174 -17.35 -3.92 -11.11
N LEU A 175 -17.83 -4.02 -9.87
CA LEU A 175 -17.69 -3.00 -8.82
C LEU A 175 -16.44 -3.21 -7.95
N ALA A 176 -15.91 -4.43 -7.84
CA ALA A 176 -14.67 -4.73 -7.09
C ALA A 176 -13.40 -4.09 -7.71
N ASN A 177 -13.50 -3.56 -8.93
CA ASN A 177 -12.47 -2.69 -9.49
C ASN A 177 -12.50 -1.26 -8.89
N GLU A 178 -13.55 -0.90 -8.14
CA GLU A 178 -13.68 0.41 -7.50
C GLU A 178 -13.34 0.35 -6.01
N ARG A 179 -12.07 0.13 -5.72
CA ARG A 179 -11.57 0.29 -4.35
C ARG A 179 -11.56 1.78 -4.00
N ILE A 180 -12.16 2.14 -2.86
CA ILE A 180 -12.13 3.51 -2.34
C ILE A 180 -10.87 3.77 -1.50
N LEU A 181 -10.48 5.03 -1.39
CA LEU A 181 -9.39 5.43 -0.50
C LEU A 181 -9.71 5.05 0.95
N TRP A 182 -8.70 4.62 1.71
CA TRP A 182 -8.87 4.28 3.13
C TRP A 182 -9.54 5.42 3.91
N ALA A 183 -9.19 6.67 3.62
CA ALA A 183 -9.79 7.84 4.26
C ALA A 183 -11.29 7.99 3.99
N HIS A 184 -11.78 7.57 2.82
CA HIS A 184 -13.22 7.55 2.54
C HIS A 184 -13.90 6.41 3.29
N ALA A 185 -13.28 5.21 3.32
CA ALA A 185 -13.77 4.09 4.11
C ALA A 185 -13.81 4.41 5.61
N ASP A 186 -12.82 5.17 6.14
CA ASP A 186 -12.75 5.60 7.53
C ASP A 186 -13.91 6.53 7.93
N LYS A 187 -14.35 7.38 7.01
CA LYS A 187 -15.54 8.21 7.23
C LYS A 187 -16.80 7.34 7.36
N ILE A 188 -17.02 6.44 6.41
CA ILE A 188 -18.16 5.50 6.42
C ILE A 188 -18.12 4.62 7.69
N ALA A 189 -16.94 4.11 8.04
CA ALA A 189 -16.77 3.26 9.21
C ALA A 189 -17.18 3.98 10.50
N LYS A 190 -16.78 5.26 10.69
CA LYS A 190 -17.15 6.06 11.86
C LYS A 190 -18.64 6.38 11.95
N GLU A 191 -19.27 6.68 10.82
CA GLU A 191 -20.70 6.92 10.74
C GLU A 191 -21.49 5.65 11.09
N LEU A 192 -21.04 4.51 10.55
CA LEU A 192 -21.63 3.21 10.84
C LEU A 192 -21.39 2.76 12.29
N GLU A 193 -20.20 2.99 12.85
CA GLU A 193 -19.89 2.74 14.26
C GLU A 193 -20.82 3.54 15.17
N THR A 194 -21.06 4.81 14.84
CA THR A 194 -22.00 5.67 15.56
C THR A 194 -23.42 5.10 15.51
N HIS A 195 -23.89 4.65 14.34
CA HIS A 195 -25.20 4.01 14.19
C HIS A 195 -25.28 2.73 15.04
N MET A 196 -24.29 1.84 14.91
CA MET A 196 -24.30 0.53 15.59
C MET A 196 -24.15 0.65 17.11
N SER A 197 -23.48 1.67 17.63
CA SER A 197 -23.30 1.91 19.05
C SER A 197 -24.63 2.10 19.82
N SER A 198 -25.70 2.46 19.12
CA SER A 198 -27.04 2.61 19.71
C SER A 198 -27.81 1.29 19.86
N CYS A 199 -27.28 0.16 19.34
CA CYS A 199 -27.89 -1.16 19.45
C CYS A 199 -27.52 -1.84 20.78
N SER A 200 -28.48 -1.95 21.68
CA SER A 200 -28.24 -2.54 23.02
C SER A 200 -27.91 -4.06 23.02
N ALA A 201 -28.16 -4.75 21.90
CA ALA A 201 -27.82 -6.16 21.75
C ALA A 201 -26.33 -6.40 21.45
N ILE A 202 -25.55 -5.35 21.18
CA ILE A 202 -24.12 -5.42 20.86
C ILE A 202 -23.32 -5.30 22.16
N ARG A 203 -22.44 -6.28 22.43
CA ARG A 203 -21.44 -6.20 23.51
C ARG A 203 -20.19 -5.45 23.07
N GLN A 204 -19.70 -5.77 21.89
CA GLN A 204 -18.54 -5.11 21.26
C GLN A 204 -18.62 -5.26 19.75
N SER A 205 -17.99 -4.33 19.03
CA SER A 205 -17.86 -4.38 17.58
C SER A 205 -16.49 -3.87 17.14
N GLU A 206 -15.98 -4.39 16.03
CA GLU A 206 -14.69 -3.98 15.46
C GLU A 206 -14.73 -4.16 13.94
N PHE A 207 -14.16 -3.21 13.21
CA PHE A 207 -13.92 -3.40 11.79
C PHE A 207 -12.72 -4.31 11.57
N ALA A 208 -12.84 -5.18 10.59
CA ALA A 208 -11.80 -6.14 10.19
C ALA A 208 -11.27 -5.83 8.78
N GLY A 209 -10.80 -6.82 8.06
CA GLY A 209 -10.42 -6.76 6.66
C GLY A 209 -9.24 -5.83 6.34
N SER A 210 -9.20 -5.40 5.10
CA SER A 210 -8.17 -4.49 4.61
C SER A 210 -8.23 -3.11 5.26
N TYR A 211 -9.39 -2.68 5.74
CA TYR A 211 -9.56 -1.44 6.48
C TYR A 211 -8.78 -1.47 7.81
N ARG A 212 -8.93 -2.52 8.61
CA ARG A 212 -8.22 -2.65 9.89
C ARG A 212 -6.71 -2.75 9.68
N ARG A 213 -6.26 -3.44 8.63
CA ARG A 213 -4.86 -3.50 8.27
C ARG A 213 -4.30 -2.18 7.71
N GLY A 214 -5.12 -1.15 7.52
CA GLY A 214 -4.70 0.15 7.02
C GLY A 214 -4.21 0.12 5.57
N LYS A 215 -4.78 -0.73 4.70
CA LYS A 215 -4.49 -0.69 3.26
C LYS A 215 -4.85 0.67 2.68
N GLU A 216 -4.04 1.20 1.77
CA GLU A 216 -4.23 2.51 1.12
C GLU A 216 -5.61 2.67 0.48
N THR A 217 -6.15 1.56 0.00
CA THR A 217 -7.51 1.46 -0.55
C THR A 217 -8.24 0.26 0.04
N VAL A 218 -9.56 0.34 0.12
CA VAL A 218 -10.45 -0.65 0.72
C VAL A 218 -11.51 -1.04 -0.29
N GLY A 219 -11.76 -2.34 -0.46
CA GLY A 219 -12.78 -2.85 -1.39
C GLY A 219 -14.16 -3.00 -0.76
N ASP A 220 -14.19 -3.29 0.53
CA ASP A 220 -15.37 -3.51 1.36
C ASP A 220 -15.04 -3.20 2.82
N LEU A 221 -16.06 -3.01 3.66
CA LEU A 221 -15.91 -2.96 5.11
C LEU A 221 -16.46 -4.25 5.72
N ASP A 222 -15.63 -4.94 6.50
CA ASP A 222 -16.05 -6.07 7.33
C ASP A 222 -16.30 -5.60 8.76
N LEU A 223 -17.56 -5.52 9.19
CA LEU A 223 -17.93 -5.21 10.56
C LEU A 223 -18.21 -6.51 11.33
N LEU A 224 -17.41 -6.77 12.35
CA LEU A 224 -17.59 -7.90 13.25
C LEU A 224 -18.29 -7.43 14.53
N VAL A 225 -19.30 -8.18 14.97
CA VAL A 225 -20.11 -7.86 16.14
C VAL A 225 -20.21 -9.07 17.05
N ASP A 226 -19.98 -8.85 18.33
CA ASP A 226 -20.24 -9.82 19.40
C ASP A 226 -21.66 -9.64 19.93
N SER A 227 -22.51 -10.65 19.72
CA SER A 227 -23.88 -10.69 20.22
C SER A 227 -24.44 -12.12 20.22
N ASP A 228 -25.33 -12.40 21.16
CA ASP A 228 -26.14 -13.63 21.16
C ASP A 228 -27.50 -13.44 20.44
N ASP A 229 -27.86 -12.19 20.11
CA ASP A 229 -29.08 -11.84 19.38
C ASP A 229 -28.73 -11.25 17.99
N SER A 230 -28.35 -12.15 17.08
CA SER A 230 -27.99 -11.76 15.73
C SER A 230 -29.15 -11.11 14.95
N GLN A 231 -30.40 -11.52 15.26
CA GLN A 231 -31.57 -10.98 14.58
C GLN A 231 -31.75 -9.48 14.89
N THR A 232 -31.71 -9.10 16.15
CA THR A 232 -31.81 -7.69 16.58
C THR A 232 -30.69 -6.85 16.03
N VAL A 233 -29.45 -7.38 16.02
CA VAL A 233 -28.29 -6.68 15.43
C VAL A 233 -28.48 -6.46 13.93
N MET A 234 -28.91 -7.46 13.17
CA MET A 234 -29.15 -7.33 11.72
C MET A 234 -30.32 -6.41 11.39
N ASP A 235 -31.39 -6.44 12.19
CA ASP A 235 -32.53 -5.54 12.03
C ASP A 235 -32.13 -4.08 12.31
N HIS A 236 -31.23 -3.86 13.26
CA HIS A 236 -30.69 -2.55 13.56
C HIS A 236 -29.75 -2.07 12.43
N PHE A 237 -28.80 -2.91 12.01
CA PHE A 237 -27.90 -2.61 10.89
C PHE A 237 -28.66 -2.28 9.62
N GLY A 238 -29.71 -3.05 9.28
CA GLY A 238 -30.53 -2.83 8.09
C GLY A 238 -31.34 -1.52 8.09
N LYS A 239 -31.37 -0.77 9.21
CA LYS A 239 -31.96 0.56 9.31
C LYS A 239 -30.98 1.72 9.07
N TYR A 240 -29.72 1.41 8.78
CA TYR A 240 -28.76 2.45 8.45
C TYR A 240 -29.18 3.16 7.16
N GLU A 241 -29.31 4.50 7.23
CA GLU A 241 -29.99 5.30 6.20
C GLU A 241 -29.33 5.22 4.82
N GLU A 242 -27.99 5.03 4.75
CA GLU A 242 -27.27 4.95 3.48
C GLU A 242 -27.41 3.60 2.76
N ILE A 243 -28.10 2.61 3.33
CA ILE A 243 -28.28 1.30 2.69
C ILE A 243 -29.29 1.41 1.56
N THR A 244 -28.82 1.14 0.33
CA THR A 244 -29.66 1.11 -0.88
C THR A 244 -30.20 -0.26 -1.19
N SER A 245 -29.48 -1.33 -0.84
CA SER A 245 -29.91 -2.70 -1.07
C SER A 245 -29.24 -3.71 -0.14
N VAL A 246 -29.96 -4.78 0.14
CA VAL A 246 -29.46 -5.95 0.87
C VAL A 246 -29.04 -7.00 -0.15
N ILE A 247 -27.72 -7.32 -0.19
CA ILE A 247 -27.18 -8.32 -1.12
C ILE A 247 -27.48 -9.73 -0.61
N VAL A 248 -27.22 -9.94 0.69
CA VAL A 248 -27.51 -11.23 1.36
C VAL A 248 -27.84 -10.99 2.82
N ARG A 249 -28.78 -11.77 3.35
CA ARG A 249 -29.07 -11.83 4.78
C ARG A 249 -29.25 -13.30 5.20
N GLY A 250 -28.33 -13.78 6.03
CA GLY A 250 -28.36 -15.10 6.65
C GLY A 250 -28.59 -14.98 8.17
N GLU A 251 -28.30 -16.04 8.91
CA GLU A 251 -28.47 -16.08 10.37
C GLU A 251 -27.40 -15.27 11.12
N THR A 252 -26.17 -15.24 10.61
CA THR A 252 -25.00 -14.60 11.25
C THR A 252 -24.25 -13.65 10.32
N LYS A 253 -24.73 -13.46 9.08
CA LYS A 253 -24.12 -12.59 8.10
C LYS A 253 -25.17 -11.76 7.36
N MET A 254 -24.90 -10.46 7.21
CA MET A 254 -25.63 -9.58 6.32
C MET A 254 -24.65 -8.76 5.48
N SER A 255 -24.89 -8.71 4.17
CA SER A 255 -24.11 -7.87 3.26
C SER A 255 -25.04 -6.86 2.60
N VAL A 256 -24.62 -5.61 2.56
CA VAL A 256 -25.41 -4.49 2.02
C VAL A 256 -24.59 -3.65 1.06
N ARG A 257 -25.28 -2.87 0.23
CA ARG A 257 -24.71 -1.77 -0.54
C ARG A 257 -25.19 -0.45 0.00
N LEU A 258 -24.27 0.51 0.02
CA LEU A 258 -24.53 1.89 0.38
C LEU A 258 -24.85 2.72 -0.89
N GLU A 259 -25.28 3.98 -0.73
CA GLU A 259 -25.61 4.90 -1.83
C GLU A 259 -24.47 5.06 -2.86
N ASN A 260 -23.21 4.99 -2.40
CA ASN A 260 -22.01 5.07 -3.24
C ASN A 260 -21.57 3.71 -3.82
N GLU A 261 -22.47 2.72 -3.85
CA GLU A 261 -22.23 1.35 -4.30
C GLU A 261 -21.18 0.57 -3.48
N PHE A 262 -20.68 1.14 -2.39
CA PHE A 262 -19.69 0.49 -1.52
C PHE A 262 -20.34 -0.63 -0.69
N GLN A 263 -19.66 -1.76 -0.57
CA GLN A 263 -20.16 -2.92 0.16
C GLN A 263 -19.76 -2.88 1.62
N VAL A 264 -20.71 -3.22 2.50
CA VAL A 264 -20.45 -3.47 3.92
C VAL A 264 -20.97 -4.86 4.28
N ASP A 265 -20.10 -5.65 4.89
CA ASP A 265 -20.38 -6.99 5.39
C ASP A 265 -20.45 -6.96 6.92
N LEU A 266 -21.62 -7.24 7.48
CA LEU A 266 -21.81 -7.46 8.91
C LEU A 266 -21.70 -8.96 9.20
N ARG A 267 -20.95 -9.30 10.26
CA ARG A 267 -20.91 -10.64 10.85
C ARG A 267 -21.18 -10.58 12.35
N VAL A 268 -22.09 -11.42 12.81
CA VAL A 268 -22.41 -11.56 14.23
C VAL A 268 -21.87 -12.90 14.71
N VAL A 269 -21.11 -12.87 15.78
CA VAL A 269 -20.49 -14.05 16.39
C VAL A 269 -20.70 -14.04 17.91
N PRO A 270 -20.70 -15.19 18.59
CA PRO A 270 -20.77 -15.24 20.05
C PRO A 270 -19.41 -14.81 20.66
N GLN A 271 -19.47 -14.37 21.91
CA GLN A 271 -18.31 -13.83 22.65
C GLN A 271 -17.07 -14.74 22.59
N GLU A 272 -17.28 -16.03 22.78
CA GLU A 272 -16.21 -17.01 22.80
C GLU A 272 -15.50 -17.23 21.46
N SER A 273 -16.04 -16.68 20.37
CA SER A 273 -15.46 -16.75 19.01
C SER A 273 -14.97 -15.39 18.49
N PHE A 274 -15.24 -14.30 19.22
CA PHE A 274 -15.01 -12.95 18.71
C PHE A 274 -13.55 -12.69 18.33
N GLY A 275 -12.61 -13.07 19.18
CA GLY A 275 -11.17 -12.87 18.92
C GLY A 275 -10.66 -13.72 17.75
N ALA A 276 -11.08 -14.99 17.66
CA ALA A 276 -10.70 -15.83 16.52
C ALA A 276 -11.32 -15.33 15.22
N ALA A 277 -12.58 -14.89 15.22
CA ALA A 277 -13.23 -14.26 14.08
C ALA A 277 -12.52 -12.96 13.69
N LEU A 278 -12.16 -12.11 14.65
CA LEU A 278 -11.46 -10.87 14.41
C LEU A 278 -10.09 -11.12 13.78
N GLN A 279 -9.32 -12.09 14.28
CA GLN A 279 -8.05 -12.51 13.69
C GLN A 279 -8.26 -13.01 12.24
N TYR A 280 -9.23 -13.89 12.03
CA TYR A 280 -9.50 -14.51 10.74
C TYR A 280 -9.96 -13.50 9.68
N PHE A 281 -10.94 -12.64 10.00
CA PHE A 281 -11.47 -11.63 9.07
C PHE A 281 -10.53 -10.43 8.89
N THR A 282 -9.69 -10.10 9.88
CA THR A 282 -8.61 -9.12 9.68
C THR A 282 -7.63 -9.60 8.61
N GLY A 283 -7.27 -10.88 8.58
CA GLY A 283 -6.34 -11.42 7.61
C GLY A 283 -4.89 -10.93 7.84
N SER A 284 -4.08 -10.79 6.82
CA SER A 284 -4.37 -11.06 5.40
C SER A 284 -4.68 -12.55 5.15
N LYS A 285 -5.11 -12.88 3.93
CA LYS A 285 -5.29 -14.29 3.54
C LYS A 285 -3.98 -15.08 3.73
N ASP A 286 -2.86 -14.48 3.35
CA ASP A 286 -1.54 -15.12 3.44
C ASP A 286 -1.09 -15.23 4.90
N HIS A 287 -1.31 -14.21 5.73
CA HIS A 287 -1.10 -14.29 7.18
C HIS A 287 -1.93 -15.44 7.80
N ASN A 288 -3.20 -15.57 7.44
CA ASN A 288 -4.04 -16.68 7.91
C ASN A 288 -3.51 -18.06 7.46
N VAL A 289 -2.86 -18.14 6.30
CA VAL A 289 -2.19 -19.39 5.86
C VAL A 289 -1.01 -19.72 6.76
N LEU A 290 -0.19 -18.71 7.13
CA LEU A 290 0.93 -18.90 8.06
C LEU A 290 0.43 -19.36 9.44
N ILE A 291 -0.56 -18.67 10.01
CA ILE A 291 -1.13 -18.99 11.32
C ILE A 291 -1.73 -20.41 11.34
N ARG A 292 -2.49 -20.79 10.32
CA ARG A 292 -3.03 -22.17 10.20
C ARG A 292 -1.94 -23.21 9.99
N GLY A 293 -0.87 -22.85 9.27
CA GLY A 293 0.30 -23.70 9.09
C GLY A 293 0.98 -24.01 10.43
N ARG A 294 1.22 -22.98 11.24
CA ARG A 294 1.77 -23.10 12.60
C ARG A 294 0.88 -23.95 13.51
N ALA A 295 -0.43 -23.65 13.54
CA ALA A 295 -1.41 -24.43 14.32
C ALA A 295 -1.36 -25.93 13.94
N LYS A 296 -1.34 -26.25 12.64
CA LYS A 296 -1.25 -27.64 12.17
C LYS A 296 0.01 -28.36 12.63
N GLN A 297 1.16 -27.68 12.68
CA GLN A 297 2.41 -28.25 13.21
C GLN A 297 2.31 -28.60 14.70
N MET A 298 1.46 -27.87 15.45
CA MET A 298 1.19 -28.08 16.88
C MET A 298 0.01 -29.03 17.14
N GLY A 299 -0.56 -29.66 16.09
CA GLY A 299 -1.74 -30.54 16.25
C GLY A 299 -3.05 -29.79 16.49
N LEU A 300 -3.09 -28.49 16.19
CA LEU A 300 -4.23 -27.60 16.38
C LEU A 300 -4.89 -27.24 15.05
N LYS A 301 -6.17 -26.83 15.12
CA LYS A 301 -6.94 -26.25 14.01
C LYS A 301 -7.40 -24.85 14.37
N VAL A 302 -7.17 -23.88 13.48
CA VAL A 302 -7.64 -22.48 13.63
C VAL A 302 -8.62 -22.14 12.52
N ASN A 303 -9.77 -21.56 12.91
CA ASN A 303 -10.76 -20.98 12.01
C ASN A 303 -11.45 -19.79 12.69
N GLU A 304 -12.47 -19.22 12.05
CA GLU A 304 -13.24 -18.07 12.56
C GLU A 304 -14.02 -18.33 13.85
N TRP A 305 -14.16 -19.60 14.26
CA TRP A 305 -14.87 -19.99 15.48
C TRP A 305 -13.97 -20.22 16.68
N GLY A 306 -12.65 -20.37 16.46
CA GLY A 306 -11.70 -20.61 17.55
C GLY A 306 -10.46 -21.37 17.14
N VAL A 307 -9.69 -21.71 18.17
CA VAL A 307 -8.61 -22.70 18.10
C VAL A 307 -9.10 -24.00 18.74
N PHE A 308 -8.87 -25.11 18.03
CA PHE A 308 -9.39 -26.42 18.42
C PHE A 308 -8.25 -27.42 18.53
N GLU A 309 -8.28 -28.23 19.60
CA GLU A 309 -7.52 -29.48 19.67
C GLU A 309 -8.23 -30.56 18.85
N LEU A 310 -7.43 -31.29 18.07
CA LEU A 310 -7.92 -32.42 17.28
C LEU A 310 -7.66 -33.72 18.05
N ASN A 311 -8.70 -34.24 18.70
CA ASN A 311 -8.67 -35.60 19.30
C ASN A 311 -9.39 -36.57 18.37
N ASP A 312 -9.08 -37.87 18.46
CA ASP A 312 -9.56 -38.92 17.53
C ASP A 312 -11.08 -38.98 17.32
N SER A 313 -11.90 -38.32 18.14
CA SER A 313 -13.36 -38.35 18.09
C SER A 313 -14.06 -36.98 18.20
N GLU A 314 -13.41 -35.93 18.69
CA GLU A 314 -14.08 -34.64 18.94
C GLU A 314 -13.10 -33.45 18.77
N GLU A 315 -13.59 -32.34 18.20
CA GLU A 315 -12.91 -31.05 18.19
C GLU A 315 -13.24 -30.30 19.48
N ARG A 316 -12.27 -30.04 20.34
CA ARG A 316 -12.44 -29.26 21.57
C ARG A 316 -11.89 -27.87 21.36
N ARG A 317 -12.75 -26.83 21.46
CA ARG A 317 -12.28 -25.44 21.43
C ARG A 317 -11.45 -25.12 22.68
N VAL A 318 -10.27 -24.51 22.49
CA VAL A 318 -9.31 -24.19 23.55
C VAL A 318 -9.00 -22.69 23.64
N ALA A 319 -9.28 -21.90 22.59
CA ALA A 319 -9.15 -20.44 22.58
C ALA A 319 -10.08 -19.81 21.54
N GLY A 320 -10.29 -18.49 21.61
CA GLY A 320 -11.07 -17.76 20.61
C GLY A 320 -11.73 -16.47 21.08
N GLN A 321 -11.73 -16.16 22.37
CA GLN A 321 -12.37 -14.95 22.91
C GLN A 321 -11.60 -13.67 22.52
N SER A 322 -10.28 -13.75 22.49
CA SER A 322 -9.41 -12.64 22.07
C SER A 322 -8.40 -13.06 21.02
N GLU A 323 -7.91 -12.11 20.21
CA GLU A 323 -6.81 -12.38 19.28
C GLU A 323 -5.54 -12.79 20.01
N LEU A 324 -5.29 -12.21 21.19
CA LEU A 324 -4.13 -12.53 22.02
C LEU A 324 -4.09 -14.01 22.38
N GLU A 325 -5.20 -14.58 22.87
CA GLU A 325 -5.30 -16.01 23.16
C GLU A 325 -4.99 -16.89 21.95
N VAL A 326 -5.42 -16.48 20.74
CA VAL A 326 -5.13 -17.22 19.50
C VAL A 326 -3.63 -17.25 19.22
N TYR A 327 -2.94 -16.12 19.37
CA TYR A 327 -1.49 -16.04 19.15
C TYR A 327 -0.69 -16.74 20.26
N GLU A 328 -1.02 -16.50 21.52
CA GLU A 328 -0.33 -17.11 22.67
C GLU A 328 -0.38 -18.64 22.62
N LEU A 329 -1.54 -19.22 22.26
CA LEU A 329 -1.68 -20.67 22.14
C LEU A 329 -0.81 -21.28 21.02
N LEU A 330 -0.37 -20.46 20.07
CA LEU A 330 0.52 -20.85 18.98
C LEU A 330 2.00 -20.53 19.25
N ASP A 331 2.34 -20.11 20.47
CA ASP A 331 3.67 -19.62 20.87
C ASP A 331 4.11 -18.44 19.98
N LEU A 332 3.20 -17.50 19.69
CA LEU A 332 3.43 -16.31 18.86
C LEU A 332 3.10 -15.04 19.63
N PRO A 333 3.84 -13.93 19.40
CA PRO A 333 3.45 -12.63 19.89
C PRO A 333 2.19 -12.13 19.18
N TYR A 334 1.47 -11.20 19.80
CA TYR A 334 0.41 -10.48 19.10
C TYR A 334 0.98 -9.66 17.95
N PHE A 335 0.51 -9.90 16.75
CA PHE A 335 0.89 -9.11 15.57
C PHE A 335 -0.11 -7.95 15.38
N PRO A 336 0.32 -6.68 15.38
CA PRO A 336 -0.52 -5.56 14.98
C PRO A 336 -1.13 -5.79 13.58
N PRO A 337 -2.40 -5.41 13.35
CA PRO A 337 -3.08 -5.64 12.07
C PRO A 337 -2.30 -5.14 10.84
N GLU A 338 -1.63 -3.99 10.97
CA GLU A 338 -0.92 -3.33 9.89
C GLU A 338 0.21 -4.17 9.29
N ILE A 339 0.83 -5.05 10.08
CA ILE A 339 1.97 -5.88 9.63
C ILE A 339 1.57 -7.31 9.26
N ARG A 340 0.29 -7.68 9.29
CA ARG A 340 -0.22 -9.03 8.97
C ARG A 340 -0.32 -9.25 7.45
N GLU A 341 0.81 -9.22 6.76
CA GLU A 341 0.88 -9.37 5.29
C GLU A 341 1.73 -10.58 4.85
N ALA A 342 2.12 -11.46 5.77
CA ALA A 342 2.97 -12.65 5.57
C ALA A 342 4.37 -12.31 5.04
N ARG A 343 4.96 -11.21 5.49
CA ARG A 343 6.30 -10.77 5.09
C ARG A 343 7.38 -11.41 5.95
N ARG A 344 7.41 -11.09 7.23
CA ARG A 344 8.45 -11.51 8.17
C ARG A 344 7.92 -11.83 9.57
N GLU A 345 6.61 -11.98 9.74
CA GLU A 345 5.99 -12.09 11.07
C GLU A 345 6.56 -13.27 11.87
N LEU A 346 6.72 -14.44 11.25
CA LEU A 346 7.29 -15.61 11.94
C LEU A 346 8.78 -15.42 12.24
N ASP A 347 9.55 -14.85 11.33
CA ASP A 347 10.96 -14.55 11.54
C ASP A 347 11.15 -13.59 12.74
N TRP A 348 10.32 -12.55 12.83
CA TRP A 348 10.35 -11.62 13.97
C TRP A 348 9.95 -12.31 15.27
N ALA A 349 8.95 -13.18 15.22
CA ALA A 349 8.53 -13.94 16.39
C ALA A 349 9.64 -14.87 16.89
N GLU A 350 10.28 -15.63 15.98
CA GLU A 350 11.37 -16.56 16.30
C GLU A 350 12.60 -15.85 16.89
N LYS A 351 12.90 -14.65 16.41
CA LYS A 351 14.04 -13.84 16.86
C LYS A 351 13.73 -12.90 18.01
N SER A 352 12.46 -12.80 18.42
CA SER A 352 11.97 -11.77 19.37
C SER A 352 12.28 -10.34 18.91
N GLU A 353 12.19 -10.09 17.60
CA GLU A 353 12.51 -8.82 16.93
C GLU A 353 11.26 -8.11 16.38
N LEU A 354 10.08 -8.33 16.98
CA LEU A 354 8.86 -7.66 16.53
C LEU A 354 9.05 -6.14 16.56
N PRO A 355 8.81 -5.41 15.46
CA PRO A 355 9.05 -3.97 15.41
C PRO A 355 8.12 -3.22 16.37
N HIS A 356 8.69 -2.27 17.11
CA HIS A 356 7.91 -1.32 17.89
C HIS A 356 7.39 -0.23 16.94
N LEU A 357 6.12 -0.35 16.56
CA LEU A 357 5.55 0.52 15.52
C LEU A 357 5.31 1.93 16.03
N ILE A 358 5.61 2.92 15.18
CA ILE A 358 5.37 4.34 15.44
C ILE A 358 3.91 4.62 15.78
N GLU A 359 3.68 5.62 16.64
CA GLU A 359 2.39 6.13 17.04
C GLU A 359 2.23 7.63 16.67
N LEU A 360 0.99 8.11 16.60
CA LEU A 360 0.72 9.51 16.27
C LEU A 360 1.34 10.47 17.29
N ALA A 361 1.37 10.06 18.55
CA ALA A 361 1.94 10.84 19.65
C ALA A 361 3.46 11.02 19.57
N ASP A 362 4.17 10.21 18.78
CA ASP A 362 5.61 10.34 18.59
C ASP A 362 5.97 11.56 17.71
N ILE A 363 5.04 12.05 16.88
CA ILE A 363 5.29 13.12 15.91
C ILE A 363 5.42 14.46 16.63
N GLN A 364 6.54 15.15 16.36
CA GLN A 364 6.86 16.46 16.93
C GLN A 364 6.68 17.61 15.95
N GLY A 365 6.74 17.35 14.64
CA GLY A 365 6.63 18.38 13.61
C GLY A 365 6.00 17.88 12.31
N ASP A 366 5.54 18.83 11.48
CA ASP A 366 5.06 18.62 10.12
C ASP A 366 5.78 19.59 9.18
N LEU A 367 6.48 19.05 8.19
CA LEU A 367 7.48 19.77 7.43
C LEU A 367 7.12 19.94 5.94
N HIS A 368 5.84 19.72 5.59
CA HIS A 368 5.34 19.95 4.24
C HIS A 368 3.91 20.46 4.29
N MET A 369 3.74 21.77 4.08
CA MET A 369 2.45 22.42 4.04
C MET A 369 2.49 23.74 3.27
N HIS A 370 1.31 24.16 2.80
CA HIS A 370 1.13 25.31 1.91
C HIS A 370 0.24 26.37 2.54
N THR A 371 0.49 27.63 2.18
CA THR A 371 -0.23 28.78 2.68
C THR A 371 -0.93 29.56 1.56
N THR A 372 -1.63 30.64 1.91
CA THR A 372 -2.23 31.58 0.95
C THR A 372 -1.21 32.32 0.08
N ALA A 373 0.09 32.13 0.33
CA ALA A 373 1.14 32.66 -0.56
C ALA A 373 1.18 31.92 -1.91
N THR A 374 0.77 30.64 -1.92
CA THR A 374 0.59 29.83 -3.13
C THR A 374 -0.86 29.36 -3.28
N ASP A 375 -1.15 28.08 -3.10
CA ASP A 375 -2.45 27.46 -3.32
C ASP A 375 -3.13 26.97 -2.02
N GLY A 376 -2.49 27.16 -0.88
CA GLY A 376 -3.09 26.91 0.44
C GLY A 376 -4.24 27.87 0.75
N LYS A 377 -5.02 27.56 1.79
CA LYS A 377 -6.24 28.28 2.18
C LYS A 377 -6.15 28.94 3.56
N ALA A 378 -4.99 28.88 4.19
CA ALA A 378 -4.72 29.46 5.51
C ALA A 378 -3.42 30.28 5.49
N SER A 379 -3.31 31.29 6.34
CA SER A 379 -2.09 32.06 6.51
C SER A 379 -1.02 31.24 7.26
N ILE A 380 0.23 31.72 7.31
CA ILE A 380 1.31 31.13 8.09
C ILE A 380 0.88 31.01 9.55
N GLU A 381 0.31 32.09 10.10
CA GLU A 381 -0.14 32.18 11.49
C GLU A 381 -1.24 31.17 11.80
N GLU A 382 -2.25 31.06 10.91
CA GLU A 382 -3.35 30.09 11.06
C GLU A 382 -2.86 28.64 11.00
N MET A 383 -1.93 28.33 10.11
CA MET A 383 -1.33 26.99 10.02
C MET A 383 -0.51 26.68 11.30
N ALA A 384 0.26 27.63 11.79
CA ALA A 384 1.06 27.46 13.00
C ALA A 384 0.19 27.23 14.25
N GLU A 385 -0.86 28.03 14.44
CA GLU A 385 -1.77 27.88 15.58
C GLU A 385 -2.55 26.56 15.50
N ALA A 386 -2.96 26.13 14.32
CA ALA A 386 -3.63 24.85 14.13
C ALA A 386 -2.68 23.65 14.41
N ALA A 387 -1.43 23.75 13.97
CA ALA A 387 -0.41 22.73 14.22
C ALA A 387 -0.09 22.61 15.73
N LYS A 388 0.07 23.75 16.41
CA LYS A 388 0.26 23.79 17.85
C LYS A 388 -0.94 23.20 18.61
N ALA A 389 -2.17 23.51 18.17
CA ALA A 389 -3.38 23.02 18.82
C ALA A 389 -3.52 21.49 18.79
N ILE A 390 -2.89 20.81 17.82
CA ILE A 390 -2.84 19.33 17.74
C ILE A 390 -1.58 18.74 18.39
N GLY A 391 -0.75 19.56 19.07
CA GLY A 391 0.39 19.10 19.87
C GLY A 391 1.73 19.05 19.14
N LEU A 392 1.84 19.64 17.93
CA LEU A 392 3.14 19.77 17.26
C LEU A 392 3.98 20.87 17.91
N ASN A 393 5.30 20.71 17.88
CA ASN A 393 6.27 21.66 18.45
C ASN A 393 6.94 22.54 17.39
N TYR A 394 6.95 22.12 16.13
CA TYR A 394 7.50 22.88 15.01
C TYR A 394 6.84 22.48 13.69
N ILE A 395 6.89 23.39 12.71
CA ILE A 395 6.46 23.16 11.34
C ILE A 395 7.46 23.78 10.37
N ALA A 396 7.42 23.35 9.09
CA ALA A 396 8.04 24.11 8.00
C ALA A 396 6.96 24.57 7.03
N ILE A 397 6.99 25.86 6.65
CA ILE A 397 6.19 26.36 5.54
C ILE A 397 6.95 26.11 4.25
N THR A 398 6.35 25.35 3.35
CA THR A 398 6.99 24.84 2.13
C THR A 398 6.11 25.11 0.91
N ASP A 399 5.70 26.36 0.74
CA ASP A 399 4.95 26.81 -0.43
C ASP A 399 5.69 26.46 -1.74
N HIS A 400 4.99 26.37 -2.87
CA HIS A 400 5.56 25.98 -4.15
C HIS A 400 6.55 27.01 -4.72
N SER A 401 7.61 26.56 -5.39
CA SER A 401 8.51 27.42 -6.16
C SER A 401 7.87 27.87 -7.48
N GLN A 402 8.49 28.87 -8.12
CA GLN A 402 7.94 29.60 -9.28
C GLN A 402 7.54 28.70 -10.47
N ARG A 403 8.17 27.54 -10.65
CA ARG A 403 7.83 26.58 -11.71
C ARG A 403 6.38 26.13 -11.64
N VAL A 404 5.82 26.02 -10.46
CA VAL A 404 4.42 25.63 -10.26
C VAL A 404 3.51 26.86 -10.39
N SER A 405 3.45 27.39 -11.61
CA SER A 405 2.70 28.63 -11.91
C SER A 405 1.21 28.53 -11.62
N MET A 406 0.60 27.33 -11.77
CA MET A 406 -0.82 27.08 -11.46
C MET A 406 -1.13 27.26 -9.97
N ALA A 407 -0.15 27.02 -9.09
CA ALA A 407 -0.23 27.26 -7.66
C ALA A 407 0.24 28.65 -7.25
N ASN A 408 0.48 29.58 -8.18
CA ASN A 408 1.04 30.91 -7.91
C ASN A 408 2.43 30.84 -7.24
N GLY A 409 3.28 29.88 -7.66
CA GLY A 409 4.57 29.59 -7.05
C GLY A 409 5.46 30.81 -6.82
N LEU A 410 6.30 30.73 -5.78
CA LEU A 410 7.09 31.85 -5.28
C LEU A 410 8.33 32.09 -6.15
N THR A 411 8.48 33.33 -6.62
CA THR A 411 9.77 33.82 -7.15
C THR A 411 10.80 33.98 -6.00
N PRO A 412 12.12 34.06 -6.30
CA PRO A 412 13.14 34.31 -5.29
C PRO A 412 12.79 35.48 -4.34
N ASP A 413 12.36 36.61 -4.88
CA ASP A 413 12.04 37.80 -4.07
C ASP A 413 10.85 37.55 -3.14
N ARG A 414 9.77 36.93 -3.65
CA ARG A 414 8.57 36.60 -2.85
C ARG A 414 8.91 35.59 -1.75
N LEU A 415 9.77 34.62 -2.03
CA LEU A 415 10.20 33.63 -1.05
C LEU A 415 11.00 34.30 0.07
N LEU A 416 11.95 35.15 -0.27
CA LEU A 416 12.75 35.89 0.73
C LEU A 416 11.89 36.83 1.59
N GLU A 417 10.84 37.42 1.02
CA GLU A 417 9.86 38.20 1.79
C GLU A 417 9.05 37.31 2.75
N GLN A 418 8.63 36.13 2.31
CA GLN A 418 7.92 35.17 3.16
C GLN A 418 8.82 34.71 4.31
N TRP A 419 10.09 34.39 4.06
CA TRP A 419 11.03 33.98 5.11
C TRP A 419 11.30 35.08 6.12
N LYS A 420 11.39 36.35 5.70
CA LYS A 420 11.45 37.50 6.62
C LYS A 420 10.21 37.60 7.48
N LYS A 421 9.02 37.30 6.92
CA LYS A 421 7.77 37.27 7.68
C LYS A 421 7.81 36.14 8.73
N ILE A 422 8.30 34.95 8.36
CA ILE A 422 8.47 33.83 9.29
C ILE A 422 9.40 34.22 10.44
N ASP A 423 10.56 34.84 10.15
CA ASP A 423 11.50 35.32 11.18
C ASP A 423 10.81 36.32 12.14
N GLN A 424 9.98 37.24 11.62
CA GLN A 424 9.22 38.18 12.44
C GLN A 424 8.16 37.50 13.31
N ILE A 425 7.45 36.50 12.76
CA ILE A 425 6.46 35.73 13.52
C ILE A 425 7.16 35.00 14.66
N ASN A 426 8.25 34.28 14.38
CA ASN A 426 9.02 33.56 15.41
C ASN A 426 9.55 34.49 16.49
N ALA A 427 10.08 35.67 16.11
CA ALA A 427 10.60 36.66 17.07
C ALA A 427 9.52 37.25 18.01
N ASN A 428 8.27 37.28 17.55
CA ASN A 428 7.14 37.81 18.31
C ASN A 428 6.35 36.74 19.09
N ARG A 429 6.70 35.45 18.96
CA ARG A 429 6.06 34.38 19.73
C ARG A 429 6.57 34.38 21.17
N ALA A 430 5.66 34.13 22.10
CA ALA A 430 5.95 33.99 23.52
C ALA A 430 6.15 32.52 23.96
N ASP A 431 5.95 31.58 23.06
CA ASP A 431 6.07 30.14 23.27
C ASP A 431 7.28 29.57 22.51
N ASP A 432 7.58 28.28 22.75
CA ASP A 432 8.74 27.60 22.16
C ASP A 432 8.40 26.99 20.76
N PHE A 433 7.22 27.26 20.20
CA PHE A 433 6.82 26.76 18.87
C PHE A 433 7.59 27.48 17.76
N VAL A 434 8.18 26.71 16.84
CA VAL A 434 9.05 27.25 15.78
C VAL A 434 8.48 26.97 14.39
N ILE A 435 8.50 27.98 13.53
CA ILE A 435 8.19 27.88 12.11
C ILE A 435 9.51 27.93 11.34
N LEU A 436 9.85 26.85 10.63
CA LEU A 436 11.03 26.77 9.77
C LEU A 436 10.76 27.42 8.42
N LYS A 437 11.77 28.08 7.86
CA LYS A 437 11.78 28.65 6.51
C LYS A 437 12.01 27.54 5.51
N GLY A 438 10.98 27.13 4.81
CA GLY A 438 11.04 26.06 3.82
C GLY A 438 10.58 26.50 2.45
N ILE A 439 10.71 25.61 1.49
CA ILE A 439 10.17 25.70 0.12
C ILE A 439 10.02 24.29 -0.45
N GLU A 440 8.90 24.02 -1.14
CA GLU A 440 8.80 22.91 -2.05
C GLU A 440 9.32 23.37 -3.43
N CYS A 441 10.60 23.08 -3.68
CA CYS A 441 11.28 23.50 -4.88
C CYS A 441 11.18 22.42 -5.96
N ASP A 442 10.68 22.78 -7.14
CA ASP A 442 10.55 21.85 -8.26
C ASP A 442 11.92 21.45 -8.83
N ILE A 443 12.06 20.18 -9.20
CA ILE A 443 13.21 19.70 -9.95
C ILE A 443 12.90 19.87 -11.43
N LEU A 444 13.69 20.64 -12.15
CA LEU A 444 13.46 20.94 -13.56
C LEU A 444 13.60 19.70 -14.44
N GLU A 445 12.92 19.66 -15.59
CA GLU A 445 12.90 18.53 -16.50
C GLU A 445 14.29 18.15 -17.07
N ALA A 446 15.19 19.13 -17.16
CA ALA A 446 16.58 18.92 -17.57
C ALA A 446 17.55 18.63 -16.39
N GLY A 447 17.02 18.52 -15.17
CA GLY A 447 17.79 18.47 -13.93
C GLY A 447 18.05 19.85 -13.34
N GLY A 448 18.51 19.88 -12.07
CA GLY A 448 18.70 21.11 -11.30
C GLY A 448 17.43 21.62 -10.63
N MET A 449 17.60 22.54 -9.69
CA MET A 449 16.50 23.12 -8.90
C MET A 449 15.92 24.36 -9.59
N ASP A 450 14.64 24.60 -9.41
CA ASP A 450 13.92 25.76 -9.96
C ASP A 450 14.39 27.11 -9.38
N LEU A 451 14.96 27.11 -8.19
CA LEU A 451 15.49 28.30 -7.51
C LEU A 451 17.02 28.27 -7.43
N PRO A 452 17.69 29.45 -7.46
CA PRO A 452 19.14 29.53 -7.33
C PRO A 452 19.65 29.05 -5.98
N ASP A 453 20.86 28.47 -5.95
CA ASP A 453 21.48 27.96 -4.73
C ASP A 453 21.68 29.06 -3.66
N GLU A 454 21.96 30.30 -4.07
CA GLU A 454 22.11 31.44 -3.15
C GLU A 454 20.81 31.77 -2.40
N VAL A 455 19.66 31.42 -2.95
CA VAL A 455 18.35 31.53 -2.31
C VAL A 455 18.13 30.32 -1.41
N LEU A 456 18.31 29.09 -1.95
CA LEU A 456 18.09 27.85 -1.21
C LEU A 456 18.94 27.78 0.06
N ALA A 457 20.17 28.30 0.01
CA ALA A 457 21.10 28.37 1.15
C ALA A 457 20.59 29.18 2.36
N GLN A 458 19.55 30.00 2.19
CA GLN A 458 18.99 30.84 3.26
C GLN A 458 17.79 30.18 3.96
N GLY A 459 17.32 29.05 3.44
CA GLY A 459 16.22 28.29 4.04
C GLY A 459 16.70 27.31 5.10
N ASP A 460 15.81 26.94 6.00
CA ASP A 460 16.06 25.95 7.05
C ASP A 460 15.76 24.52 6.59
N PHE A 461 14.75 24.35 5.69
CA PHE A 461 14.30 23.04 5.21
C PHE A 461 13.82 23.11 3.77
N ILE A 462 14.61 22.59 2.85
CA ILE A 462 14.33 22.60 1.40
C ILE A 462 13.88 21.22 0.97
N ILE A 463 12.66 21.12 0.41
CA ILE A 463 12.17 19.87 -0.16
C ILE A 463 12.19 19.95 -1.69
N ALA A 464 12.61 18.88 -2.34
CA ALA A 464 12.69 18.79 -3.79
C ALA A 464 11.60 17.88 -4.32
N SER A 465 10.86 18.33 -5.34
CA SER A 465 9.70 17.61 -5.88
C SER A 465 9.69 17.54 -7.42
N VAL A 466 8.98 16.56 -7.97
CA VAL A 466 8.76 16.39 -9.41
C VAL A 466 7.29 16.63 -9.73
N HIS A 467 6.94 17.84 -10.20
CA HIS A 467 5.57 18.16 -10.65
C HIS A 467 5.40 18.04 -12.17
N TYR A 468 6.44 18.29 -12.95
CA TYR A 468 6.39 18.30 -14.41
C TYR A 468 7.32 17.24 -15.01
N GLY A 469 7.07 16.86 -16.27
CA GLY A 469 7.90 15.89 -16.99
C GLY A 469 7.81 14.47 -16.42
N GLN A 470 6.71 14.09 -15.79
CA GLN A 470 6.53 12.79 -15.12
C GLN A 470 6.48 11.59 -16.06
N ASN A 471 6.32 11.84 -17.38
CA ASN A 471 6.36 10.80 -18.44
C ASN A 471 7.76 10.62 -19.06
N GLN A 472 8.80 11.22 -18.49
CA GLN A 472 10.17 11.02 -18.94
C GLN A 472 10.59 9.56 -18.72
N PRO A 473 11.58 9.05 -19.49
CA PRO A 473 12.15 7.73 -19.28
C PRO A 473 12.71 7.55 -17.87
N ARG A 474 12.65 6.33 -17.33
CA ARG A 474 13.10 5.97 -15.98
C ARG A 474 14.45 6.56 -15.61
N GLN A 475 15.45 6.36 -16.46
CA GLN A 475 16.81 6.88 -16.20
C GLN A 475 16.80 8.39 -16.02
N GLN A 476 16.07 9.12 -16.86
CA GLN A 476 16.01 10.59 -16.80
C GLN A 476 15.32 11.08 -15.53
N ILE A 477 14.22 10.45 -15.10
CA ILE A 477 13.55 10.77 -13.83
C ILE A 477 14.48 10.47 -12.65
N THR A 478 15.15 9.31 -12.69
CA THR A 478 16.09 8.89 -11.65
C THR A 478 17.26 9.87 -11.54
N ASP A 479 17.88 10.22 -12.65
CA ASP A 479 19.02 11.17 -12.70
C ASP A 479 18.61 12.57 -12.21
N ARG A 480 17.39 13.02 -12.54
CA ARG A 480 16.84 14.29 -12.02
C ARG A 480 16.77 14.29 -10.49
N ILE A 481 16.18 13.24 -9.92
CA ILE A 481 16.01 13.13 -8.47
C ILE A 481 17.38 12.99 -7.78
N ILE A 482 18.29 12.19 -8.35
CA ILE A 482 19.65 12.05 -7.82
C ILE A 482 20.38 13.39 -7.87
N GLY A 483 20.28 14.15 -8.96
CA GLY A 483 20.87 15.49 -9.06
C GLY A 483 20.33 16.48 -8.01
N ALA A 484 19.06 16.36 -7.63
CA ALA A 484 18.50 17.14 -6.52
C ALA A 484 19.02 16.66 -5.14
N ILE A 485 19.18 15.34 -4.97
CA ILE A 485 19.77 14.75 -3.76
C ILE A 485 21.21 15.21 -3.55
N GLU A 486 21.99 15.34 -4.63
CA GLU A 486 23.38 15.81 -4.59
C GLU A 486 23.50 17.32 -4.31
N ASN A 487 22.41 18.09 -4.45
CA ASN A 487 22.42 19.49 -4.09
C ASN A 487 22.56 19.65 -2.58
N PRO A 488 23.58 20.39 -2.08
CA PRO A 488 23.86 20.51 -0.64
C PRO A 488 22.71 21.15 0.16
N HIS A 489 21.90 22.00 -0.48
CA HIS A 489 20.82 22.75 0.17
C HIS A 489 19.53 21.96 0.28
N VAL A 490 19.32 20.90 -0.52
CA VAL A 490 18.15 20.04 -0.43
C VAL A 490 18.21 19.18 0.84
N SER A 491 17.11 19.11 1.58
CA SER A 491 16.98 18.34 2.82
C SER A 491 16.28 17.01 2.60
N MET A 492 15.25 17.00 1.72
CA MET A 492 14.35 15.86 1.55
C MET A 492 13.79 15.81 0.12
N ILE A 493 13.50 14.60 -0.36
CA ILE A 493 12.70 14.39 -1.59
C ILE A 493 11.24 14.20 -1.20
N ALA A 494 10.36 15.07 -1.71
CA ALA A 494 8.91 15.02 -1.49
C ALA A 494 8.25 14.00 -2.40
N HIS A 495 7.20 13.31 -1.89
CA HIS A 495 6.37 12.33 -2.62
C HIS A 495 7.14 11.62 -3.76
N PRO A 496 8.15 10.79 -3.42
CA PRO A 496 9.22 10.36 -4.33
C PRO A 496 8.79 9.54 -5.55
N THR A 497 7.56 9.01 -5.57
CA THR A 497 7.01 8.28 -6.72
C THR A 497 5.96 9.06 -7.52
N GLY A 498 5.51 10.19 -6.99
CA GLY A 498 4.52 11.07 -7.62
C GLY A 498 3.16 10.43 -7.88
N ARG A 499 2.87 9.28 -7.26
CA ARG A 499 1.60 8.55 -7.43
C ARG A 499 0.40 9.33 -6.87
N LEU A 500 -0.76 9.08 -7.47
CA LEU A 500 -2.06 9.49 -6.93
C LEU A 500 -2.99 8.28 -6.95
N LEU A 501 -3.35 7.79 -5.78
CA LEU A 501 -4.18 6.58 -5.62
C LEU A 501 -5.48 6.72 -6.40
N ASN A 502 -5.86 5.69 -7.13
CA ASN A 502 -7.03 5.62 -8.02
C ASN A 502 -7.06 6.65 -9.16
N LYS A 503 -6.00 7.46 -9.37
CA LYS A 503 -5.96 8.51 -10.40
C LYS A 503 -4.75 8.44 -11.33
N ARG A 504 -3.56 8.21 -10.77
CA ARG A 504 -2.30 8.21 -11.52
C ARG A 504 -1.31 7.24 -10.88
N GLU A 505 -0.79 6.33 -11.67
CA GLU A 505 0.29 5.45 -11.24
C GLU A 505 1.56 6.26 -10.91
N ALA A 506 2.48 5.64 -10.17
CA ALA A 506 3.81 6.17 -9.94
C ALA A 506 4.52 6.41 -11.29
N TYR A 507 5.29 7.49 -11.38
CA TYR A 507 6.17 7.64 -12.52
C TYR A 507 7.30 6.59 -12.47
N ASP A 508 7.92 6.35 -13.62
CA ASP A 508 8.94 5.33 -13.73
C ASP A 508 10.28 5.83 -13.17
N VAL A 509 10.64 5.36 -11.98
CA VAL A 509 11.83 5.74 -11.23
C VAL A 509 12.55 4.51 -10.67
N ASP A 510 13.88 4.54 -10.64
CA ASP A 510 14.67 3.59 -9.87
C ASP A 510 14.72 4.02 -8.41
N ILE A 511 13.78 3.52 -7.61
CA ILE A 511 13.68 3.93 -6.21
C ILE A 511 14.87 3.44 -5.38
N ASP A 512 15.47 2.30 -5.73
CA ASP A 512 16.66 1.79 -5.05
C ASP A 512 17.87 2.68 -5.31
N ALA A 513 18.08 3.15 -6.55
CA ALA A 513 19.12 4.11 -6.89
C ALA A 513 18.90 5.45 -6.17
N VAL A 514 17.67 5.93 -6.07
CA VAL A 514 17.30 7.12 -5.29
C VAL A 514 17.64 6.92 -3.82
N PHE A 515 17.32 5.78 -3.24
CA PHE A 515 17.63 5.48 -1.84
C PHE A 515 19.13 5.38 -1.58
N GLN A 516 19.89 4.76 -2.48
CA GLN A 516 21.36 4.74 -2.38
C GLN A 516 21.97 6.14 -2.41
N ALA A 517 21.49 7.00 -3.32
CA ALA A 517 21.92 8.39 -3.41
C ALA A 517 21.53 9.19 -2.15
N ALA A 518 20.29 9.03 -1.65
CA ALA A 518 19.83 9.69 -0.41
C ALA A 518 20.70 9.31 0.79
N LYS A 519 21.02 8.02 0.94
CA LYS A 519 21.93 7.53 1.98
C LYS A 519 23.33 8.14 1.86
N ALA A 520 23.90 8.13 0.63
CA ALA A 520 25.26 8.64 0.40
C ALA A 520 25.38 10.15 0.65
N ASN A 521 24.31 10.92 0.47
CA ASN A 521 24.26 12.37 0.64
C ASN A 521 23.54 12.79 1.94
N HIS A 522 23.22 11.85 2.86
CA HIS A 522 22.54 12.10 4.12
C HIS A 522 21.20 12.86 3.96
N LYS A 523 20.44 12.55 2.91
CA LYS A 523 19.13 13.16 2.64
C LYS A 523 18.00 12.28 3.16
N MET A 524 16.88 12.93 3.47
CA MET A 524 15.66 12.29 3.93
C MET A 524 14.71 12.01 2.77
N VAL A 525 13.76 11.10 2.97
CA VAL A 525 12.67 10.84 2.03
C VAL A 525 11.33 11.04 2.72
N GLU A 526 10.37 11.52 1.97
CA GLU A 526 9.03 11.77 2.49
C GLU A 526 8.17 10.51 2.51
N LEU A 527 7.36 10.38 3.56
CA LEU A 527 6.06 9.75 3.54
C LEU A 527 4.99 10.83 3.52
N ASN A 528 4.47 11.15 2.36
CA ASN A 528 3.37 12.09 2.21
C ASN A 528 2.07 11.46 2.71
N ALA A 529 1.51 12.01 3.77
CA ALA A 529 0.33 11.50 4.47
C ALA A 529 -1.00 11.92 3.82
N ASN A 530 -0.97 12.69 2.73
CA ASN A 530 -2.16 13.03 1.99
C ASN A 530 -2.86 11.75 1.52
N PRO A 531 -4.13 11.50 1.88
CA PRO A 531 -4.81 10.23 1.62
C PRO A 531 -4.96 9.88 0.14
N VAL A 532 -4.80 10.84 -0.78
CA VAL A 532 -4.77 10.58 -2.22
C VAL A 532 -3.38 10.19 -2.73
N ARG A 533 -2.33 10.31 -1.89
CA ARG A 533 -0.95 9.95 -2.24
C ARG A 533 -0.45 8.74 -1.47
N LEU A 534 -0.36 8.84 -0.13
CA LEU A 534 0.34 7.91 0.77
C LEU A 534 1.67 7.46 0.17
N ASP A 535 2.50 8.42 -0.23
CA ASP A 535 3.72 8.24 -0.98
C ASP A 535 4.93 8.60 -0.08
N LEU A 536 5.71 7.65 0.30
CA LEU A 536 5.94 6.28 -0.17
C LEU A 536 4.89 5.24 0.31
N ASN A 537 4.78 4.14 -0.46
CA ASN A 537 3.99 2.98 -0.06
C ASN A 537 4.71 2.16 1.03
N ASP A 538 4.00 1.19 1.61
CA ASP A 538 4.48 0.35 2.71
C ASP A 538 5.74 -0.49 2.35
N ILE A 539 5.88 -0.94 1.11
CA ILE A 539 7.05 -1.68 0.62
C ILE A 539 8.27 -0.76 0.51
N HIS A 540 8.09 0.42 -0.08
CA HIS A 540 9.18 1.40 -0.20
C HIS A 540 9.60 1.95 1.17
N LEU A 541 8.68 2.09 2.13
CA LEU A 541 9.02 2.48 3.50
C LEU A 541 9.86 1.40 4.19
N LEU A 542 9.52 0.13 4.01
CA LEU A 542 10.34 -0.97 4.52
C LEU A 542 11.72 -1.01 3.86
N ALA A 543 11.80 -0.68 2.56
CA ALA A 543 13.08 -0.53 1.85
C ALA A 543 13.89 0.64 2.41
N ALA A 544 13.30 1.84 2.59
CA ALA A 544 13.97 3.00 3.16
C ALA A 544 14.54 2.68 4.57
N LYS A 545 13.76 2.00 5.43
CA LYS A 545 14.23 1.49 6.72
C LYS A 545 15.42 0.54 6.57
N THR A 546 15.35 -0.40 5.64
CA THR A 546 16.44 -1.38 5.38
C THR A 546 17.72 -0.70 4.93
N HIS A 547 17.61 0.36 4.12
CA HIS A 547 18.73 1.21 3.72
C HIS A 547 19.24 2.13 4.84
N GLY A 548 18.47 2.30 5.92
CA GLY A 548 18.79 3.22 7.03
C GLY A 548 18.62 4.69 6.65
N ILE A 549 17.63 5.01 5.80
CA ILE A 549 17.31 6.36 5.38
C ILE A 549 16.23 6.92 6.31
N PRO A 550 16.43 8.11 6.92
CA PRO A 550 15.40 8.74 7.72
C PRO A 550 14.18 9.11 6.87
N VAL A 551 12.99 8.71 7.33
CA VAL A 551 11.72 9.08 6.73
C VAL A 551 11.16 10.30 7.44
N VAL A 552 10.52 11.22 6.72
CA VAL A 552 9.74 12.33 7.30
C VAL A 552 8.29 12.14 6.94
N ILE A 553 7.39 12.08 7.91
CA ILE A 553 5.95 11.95 7.68
C ILE A 553 5.35 13.34 7.65
N ASN A 554 4.80 13.76 6.50
CA ASN A 554 4.24 15.08 6.32
C ASN A 554 2.83 15.03 5.74
N THR A 555 2.04 16.07 6.01
CA THR A 555 0.63 16.08 5.59
C THR A 555 0.39 16.65 4.20
N ASP A 556 1.31 17.43 3.66
CA ASP A 556 1.09 18.20 2.42
C ASP A 556 -0.21 19.03 2.53
N ALA A 557 -0.36 19.68 3.70
CA ALA A 557 -1.61 20.33 4.09
C ALA A 557 -1.77 21.68 3.39
N HIS A 558 -2.88 21.87 2.68
CA HIS A 558 -3.28 23.12 2.04
C HIS A 558 -4.35 23.89 2.83
N ARG A 559 -4.68 23.44 4.01
CA ARG A 559 -5.61 24.04 4.98
C ARG A 559 -5.39 23.45 6.35
N THR A 560 -5.80 24.14 7.39
CA THR A 560 -5.64 23.71 8.79
C THR A 560 -6.19 22.30 9.06
N LEU A 561 -7.35 21.95 8.50
CA LEU A 561 -7.91 20.60 8.62
C LEU A 561 -7.04 19.51 7.98
N GLY A 562 -6.19 19.86 7.02
CA GLY A 562 -5.26 18.93 6.36
C GLY A 562 -4.21 18.35 7.32
N LEU A 563 -3.86 19.07 8.38
CA LEU A 563 -2.91 18.59 9.40
C LEU A 563 -3.36 17.28 10.07
N SER A 564 -4.68 17.04 10.14
CA SER A 564 -5.23 15.77 10.65
C SER A 564 -4.94 14.56 9.76
N ASN A 565 -4.43 14.76 8.54
CA ASN A 565 -4.02 13.69 7.64
C ASN A 565 -2.80 12.92 8.18
N MET A 566 -2.05 13.47 9.14
CA MET A 566 -0.91 12.80 9.77
C MET A 566 -1.24 11.37 10.19
N ARG A 567 -2.44 11.11 10.70
CA ARG A 567 -2.93 9.78 11.09
C ARG A 567 -2.90 8.75 9.96
N TYR A 568 -3.08 9.17 8.70
CA TYR A 568 -2.99 8.28 7.53
C TYR A 568 -1.54 7.93 7.22
N GLY A 569 -0.63 8.90 7.35
CA GLY A 569 0.80 8.68 7.26
C GLY A 569 1.30 7.72 8.34
N ILE A 570 0.87 7.89 9.59
CA ILE A 570 1.19 6.97 10.68
C ILE A 570 0.73 5.54 10.35
N LYS A 571 -0.51 5.37 9.88
CA LYS A 571 -1.03 4.04 9.51
C LYS A 571 -0.19 3.40 8.40
N GLN A 572 0.21 4.18 7.40
CA GLN A 572 1.09 3.74 6.32
C GLN A 572 2.52 3.42 6.82
N ALA A 573 3.08 4.23 7.71
CA ALA A 573 4.39 3.99 8.34
C ALA A 573 4.40 2.69 9.14
N ARG A 574 3.34 2.41 9.92
CA ARG A 574 3.15 1.15 10.66
C ARG A 574 3.11 -0.04 9.70
N ARG A 575 2.46 0.07 8.54
CA ARG A 575 2.47 -0.95 7.49
C ARG A 575 3.87 -1.19 6.92
N GLY A 576 4.68 -0.13 6.80
CA GLY A 576 6.10 -0.18 6.44
C GLY A 576 7.01 -0.62 7.59
N CYS A 577 6.45 -1.06 8.73
CA CYS A 577 7.18 -1.52 9.91
C CYS A 577 8.09 -0.45 10.53
N LEU A 578 7.79 0.84 10.35
CA LEU A 578 8.59 1.93 10.92
C LEU A 578 8.35 2.07 12.43
N SER A 579 9.42 2.37 13.13
CA SER A 579 9.43 2.82 14.52
C SER A 579 9.68 4.34 14.59
N ALA A 580 9.53 4.95 15.76
CA ALA A 580 9.88 6.35 15.97
C ALA A 580 11.34 6.65 15.57
N ALA A 581 12.26 5.70 15.77
CA ALA A 581 13.67 5.86 15.41
C ALA A 581 13.93 5.94 13.90
N ASP A 582 13.01 5.45 13.07
CA ASP A 582 13.11 5.48 11.62
C ASP A 582 12.55 6.79 11.02
N VAL A 583 11.88 7.62 11.85
CA VAL A 583 11.13 8.81 11.43
C VAL A 583 11.74 10.07 12.03
N ALA A 584 12.27 10.94 11.16
CA ALA A 584 13.07 12.10 11.60
C ALA A 584 12.25 13.16 12.34
N ASN A 585 10.99 13.38 11.97
CA ASN A 585 10.14 14.38 12.63
C ASN A 585 9.46 13.89 13.92
N THR A 586 9.93 12.79 14.49
CA THR A 586 9.71 12.40 15.89
C THR A 586 10.74 13.04 16.82
N LEU A 587 11.84 13.57 16.29
CA LEU A 587 12.90 14.19 17.06
C LEU A 587 12.47 15.58 17.57
N PRO A 588 12.90 15.97 18.77
CA PRO A 588 12.85 17.38 19.18
C PRO A 588 13.57 18.28 18.18
N LEU A 589 13.10 19.52 17.98
CA LEU A 589 13.62 20.43 16.96
C LEU A 589 15.14 20.55 16.95
N THR A 590 15.77 20.67 18.13
CA THR A 590 17.23 20.82 18.25
C THR A 590 17.99 19.61 17.73
N GLU A 591 17.44 18.40 17.88
CA GLU A 591 18.02 17.16 17.38
C GLU A 591 17.72 16.98 15.88
N PHE A 592 16.51 17.34 15.47
CA PHE A 592 16.13 17.35 14.06
C PHE A 592 17.05 18.26 13.23
N LEU A 593 17.28 19.50 13.66
CA LEU A 593 18.19 20.43 12.97
C LEU A 593 19.64 19.91 12.91
N LYS A 594 20.11 19.20 13.94
CA LYS A 594 21.42 18.53 13.88
C LYS A 594 21.44 17.39 12.86
N ALA A 595 20.34 16.67 12.71
CA ALA A 595 20.24 15.59 11.72
C ALA A 595 20.23 16.08 10.29
N LEU A 596 19.79 17.33 10.02
CA LEU A 596 19.84 17.96 8.70
C LEU A 596 21.27 18.32 8.24
N HIS A 597 22.19 18.57 9.17
CA HIS A 597 23.53 19.09 8.92
C HIS A 597 24.64 18.03 9.03
N ARG A 598 24.29 16.75 9.00
CA ARG A 598 25.25 15.62 9.09
C ARG A 598 25.78 15.19 7.75
#